data_877eee5f4f1795caad439e1190efa3a4
#
_entry.id   877eee5f4f1795caad439e1190efa3a4
#
_cell.length_a   1.000
_cell.length_b   1.000
_cell.length_c   1.000
_cell.angle_alpha   90.00
_cell.angle_beta   90.00
_cell.angle_gamma   90.00
#
_symmetry.space_group_name_H-M   'P 1'
#
loop_
_entity.id
_entity.type
_entity.pdbx_description
1 polymer ?
#
loop_
_entity_poly.entity_id
_entity_poly.type
_entity_poly.pdbx_seq_one_letter_code
_entity_poly.pdbx_strand_id
1 'polypeptide(L)'
;MTTAAITLRRHKAPLAERLDLIVTPVFAGLLALLGCAVWLYSDIDATTADILSYENVSRQLVQTIQLGFASSLLVVIIAVPIGILVSRRGFPRLKTALVDFLGLAQALPAYGLIVIFFTFMGTGLTTVVYALALFSLLPVLRNTIVGLEQVDKSVIDAGRGMGYTKLQVLINIELPLAVPVIMAGIRTAIVINIGMAALAFLVGGGGLGETINSGLKLNRGPAIFIGAVMVAILAMVFDFLSALAQKYLKPKGI
;
A
#
# COMPACT_ATOMS: atom_id res chain seq x y z
N MET A 1 -39.57 -34.45 -19.93
CA MET A 1 -38.12 -34.51 -19.76
C MET A 1 -37.54 -33.26 -20.43
N THR A 2 -37.33 -32.20 -19.64
CA THR A 2 -36.81 -30.92 -20.15
C THR A 2 -35.44 -30.67 -19.47
N THR A 3 -34.37 -30.92 -20.21
CA THR A 3 -33.01 -30.76 -19.75
C THR A 3 -32.72 -29.27 -19.69
N ALA A 4 -32.77 -28.68 -18.49
CA ALA A 4 -32.34 -27.31 -18.25
C ALA A 4 -30.80 -27.24 -18.37
N ALA A 5 -30.32 -26.72 -19.48
CA ALA A 5 -28.91 -26.37 -19.67
C ALA A 5 -28.51 -25.28 -18.65
N ILE A 6 -27.79 -25.67 -17.63
CA ILE A 6 -27.12 -24.72 -16.71
C ILE A 6 -26.03 -24.03 -17.51
N THR A 7 -26.36 -22.90 -18.11
CA THR A 7 -25.37 -21.98 -18.70
C THR A 7 -24.52 -21.40 -17.55
N LEU A 8 -23.33 -21.95 -17.36
CA LEU A 8 -22.29 -21.36 -16.52
C LEU A 8 -22.00 -19.96 -17.06
N ARG A 9 -22.64 -18.94 -16.48
CA ARG A 9 -22.29 -17.55 -16.69
C ARG A 9 -20.85 -17.39 -16.22
N ARG A 10 -19.91 -17.38 -17.16
CA ARG A 10 -18.55 -16.88 -16.91
C ARG A 10 -18.69 -15.48 -16.32
N HIS A 11 -18.47 -15.34 -15.03
CA HIS A 11 -18.41 -14.05 -14.35
C HIS A 11 -17.26 -13.29 -14.99
N LYS A 12 -17.59 -12.40 -15.93
CA LYS A 12 -16.61 -11.44 -16.46
C LYS A 12 -16.21 -10.58 -15.28
N ALA A 13 -14.90 -10.50 -15.00
CA ALA A 13 -14.38 -9.61 -13.98
C ALA A 13 -15.03 -8.22 -14.13
N PRO A 14 -15.45 -7.58 -13.03
CA PRO A 14 -16.11 -6.29 -13.08
C PRO A 14 -15.25 -5.31 -13.89
N LEU A 15 -15.90 -4.47 -14.71
CA LEU A 15 -15.22 -3.52 -15.61
C LEU A 15 -14.15 -2.69 -14.89
N ALA A 16 -14.38 -2.34 -13.62
CA ALA A 16 -13.43 -1.62 -12.77
C ALA A 16 -12.09 -2.37 -12.62
N GLU A 17 -12.12 -3.69 -12.39
CA GLU A 17 -10.89 -4.51 -12.22
C GLU A 17 -10.08 -4.60 -13.51
N ARG A 18 -10.72 -4.55 -14.68
CA ARG A 18 -10.05 -4.51 -15.98
C ARG A 18 -9.49 -3.14 -16.30
N LEU A 19 -10.20 -2.09 -15.90
CA LEU A 19 -9.78 -0.71 -16.10
C LEU A 19 -8.54 -0.39 -15.27
N ASP A 20 -8.47 -0.79 -14.01
CA ASP A 20 -7.29 -0.58 -13.15
C ASP A 20 -6.02 -1.19 -13.75
N LEU A 21 -6.11 -2.39 -14.33
CA LEU A 21 -4.96 -3.07 -14.94
C LEU A 21 -4.46 -2.41 -16.25
N ILE A 22 -5.26 -1.54 -16.86
CA ILE A 22 -4.89 -0.83 -18.10
C ILE A 22 -4.54 0.63 -17.76
N VAL A 23 -5.34 1.29 -16.95
CA VAL A 23 -5.20 2.72 -16.66
C VAL A 23 -3.88 3.01 -15.92
N THR A 24 -3.53 2.20 -14.91
CA THR A 24 -2.31 2.40 -14.13
C THR A 24 -1.04 2.36 -14.99
N PRO A 25 -0.77 1.31 -15.83
CA PRO A 25 0.42 1.30 -16.65
C PRO A 25 0.42 2.36 -17.76
N VAL A 26 -0.75 2.69 -18.33
CA VAL A 26 -0.86 3.77 -19.33
C VAL A 26 -0.49 5.12 -18.72
N PHE A 27 -1.02 5.42 -17.53
CA PHE A 27 -0.72 6.67 -16.84
C PHE A 27 0.74 6.75 -16.38
N ALA A 28 1.31 5.63 -15.89
CA ALA A 28 2.74 5.54 -15.58
C ALA A 28 3.61 5.77 -16.83
N GLY A 29 3.22 5.23 -17.97
CA GLY A 29 3.89 5.47 -19.25
C GLY A 29 3.84 6.94 -19.68
N LEU A 30 2.69 7.59 -19.53
CA LEU A 30 2.54 9.03 -19.82
C LEU A 30 3.42 9.89 -18.89
N LEU A 31 3.50 9.56 -17.60
CA LEU A 31 4.39 10.25 -16.67
C LEU A 31 5.87 10.03 -17.02
N ALA A 32 6.24 8.81 -17.43
CA ALA A 32 7.60 8.52 -17.89
C ALA A 32 7.96 9.33 -19.15
N LEU A 33 7.04 9.43 -20.11
CA LEU A 33 7.22 10.27 -21.32
C LEU A 33 7.36 11.75 -20.96
N LEU A 34 6.58 12.25 -20.01
CA LEU A 34 6.72 13.62 -19.51
C LEU A 34 8.06 13.85 -18.82
N GLY A 35 8.51 12.92 -18.00
CA GLY A 35 9.85 12.97 -17.39
C GLY A 35 10.96 12.98 -18.41
N CYS A 36 10.88 12.12 -19.43
CA CYS A 36 11.81 12.11 -20.57
C CYS A 36 11.77 13.42 -21.38
N ALA A 37 10.59 13.97 -21.60
CA ALA A 37 10.45 15.26 -22.30
C ALA A 37 11.13 16.39 -21.51
N VAL A 38 10.91 16.46 -20.18
CA VAL A 38 11.62 17.44 -19.34
C VAL A 38 13.12 17.22 -19.39
N TRP A 39 13.60 15.97 -19.33
CA TRP A 39 15.03 15.68 -19.48
C TRP A 39 15.61 16.17 -20.81
N LEU A 40 14.89 15.97 -21.92
CA LEU A 40 15.39 16.30 -23.25
C LEU A 40 15.29 17.79 -23.62
N TYR A 41 14.26 18.48 -23.10
CA TYR A 41 13.97 19.88 -23.47
C TYR A 41 14.39 20.91 -22.43
N SER A 42 14.82 20.50 -21.22
CA SER A 42 15.34 21.41 -20.19
C SER A 42 16.85 21.56 -20.31
N ASP A 43 17.35 22.75 -19.96
CA ASP A 43 18.77 22.96 -19.78
C ASP A 43 19.27 22.23 -18.53
N ILE A 44 19.87 21.06 -18.76
CA ILE A 44 20.45 20.22 -17.73
C ILE A 44 21.88 20.68 -17.47
N ASP A 45 22.07 21.50 -16.45
CA ASP A 45 23.41 21.91 -16.01
C ASP A 45 24.13 20.78 -15.25
N ALA A 46 25.44 20.94 -15.05
CA ALA A 46 26.27 19.92 -14.37
C ALA A 46 25.74 19.54 -12.98
N THR A 47 25.17 20.50 -12.24
CA THR A 47 24.59 20.28 -10.91
C THR A 47 23.33 19.40 -10.99
N THR A 48 22.45 19.69 -11.94
CA THR A 48 21.24 18.89 -12.16
C THR A 48 21.59 17.48 -12.64
N ALA A 49 22.58 17.35 -13.52
CA ALA A 49 23.09 16.06 -13.99
C ALA A 49 23.69 15.21 -12.85
N ASP A 50 24.39 15.84 -11.90
CA ASP A 50 24.92 15.16 -10.71
C ASP A 50 23.80 14.67 -9.78
N ILE A 51 22.79 15.52 -9.49
CA ILE A 51 21.63 15.13 -8.69
C ILE A 51 20.91 13.93 -9.32
N LEU A 52 20.76 13.91 -10.64
CA LEU A 52 20.06 12.89 -11.41
C LEU A 52 21.01 11.79 -11.93
N SER A 53 22.23 11.71 -11.38
CA SER A 53 23.20 10.67 -11.76
C SER A 53 22.65 9.27 -11.46
N TYR A 54 23.05 8.30 -12.27
CA TYR A 54 22.62 6.91 -12.10
C TYR A 54 22.92 6.37 -10.69
N GLU A 55 24.08 6.73 -10.14
CA GLU A 55 24.51 6.30 -8.80
C GLU A 55 23.54 6.83 -7.73
N ASN A 56 23.23 8.13 -7.74
CA ASN A 56 22.33 8.76 -6.78
C ASN A 56 20.91 8.21 -6.91
N VAL A 57 20.36 8.18 -8.13
CA VAL A 57 19.00 7.74 -8.38
C VAL A 57 18.82 6.26 -8.05
N SER A 58 19.75 5.38 -8.42
CA SER A 58 19.65 3.94 -8.13
C SER A 58 19.69 3.66 -6.63
N ARG A 59 20.59 4.31 -5.90
CA ARG A 59 20.68 4.23 -4.43
C ARG A 59 19.36 4.68 -3.77
N GLN A 60 18.87 5.85 -4.15
CA GLN A 60 17.65 6.43 -3.61
C GLN A 60 16.41 5.57 -3.95
N LEU A 61 16.36 4.99 -5.14
CA LEU A 61 15.31 4.06 -5.56
C LEU A 61 15.28 2.83 -4.66
N VAL A 62 16.43 2.20 -4.43
CA VAL A 62 16.56 1.04 -3.54
C VAL A 62 16.13 1.40 -2.12
N GLN A 63 16.54 2.54 -1.59
CA GLN A 63 16.14 3.02 -0.26
C GLN A 63 14.62 3.23 -0.17
N THR A 64 14.00 3.84 -1.19
CA THR A 64 12.53 4.03 -1.23
C THR A 64 11.79 2.69 -1.22
N ILE A 65 12.26 1.71 -2.00
CA ILE A 65 11.70 0.36 -2.02
C ILE A 65 11.86 -0.32 -0.66
N GLN A 66 13.03 -0.23 -0.05
CA GLN A 66 13.29 -0.79 1.29
C GLN A 66 12.37 -0.20 2.35
N LEU A 67 12.22 1.14 2.37
CA LEU A 67 11.31 1.84 3.28
C LEU A 67 9.86 1.41 3.07
N GLY A 68 9.38 1.45 1.83
CA GLY A 68 8.00 1.08 1.51
C GLY A 68 7.70 -0.38 1.79
N PHE A 69 8.63 -1.29 1.48
CA PHE A 69 8.45 -2.71 1.75
C PHE A 69 8.51 -3.03 3.25
N ALA A 70 9.52 -2.52 3.96
CA ALA A 70 9.68 -2.78 5.39
C ALA A 70 8.51 -2.24 6.22
N SER A 71 8.05 -1.01 5.93
CA SER A 71 6.88 -0.44 6.61
C SER A 71 5.60 -1.21 6.27
N SER A 72 5.38 -1.60 5.02
CA SER A 72 4.20 -2.37 4.62
C SER A 72 4.18 -3.77 5.23
N LEU A 73 5.33 -4.44 5.29
CA LEU A 73 5.46 -5.74 5.94
C LEU A 73 5.12 -5.64 7.43
N LEU A 74 5.65 -4.63 8.11
CA LEU A 74 5.35 -4.37 9.52
C LEU A 74 3.86 -4.13 9.75
N VAL A 75 3.22 -3.35 8.86
CA VAL A 75 1.77 -3.13 8.90
C VAL A 75 1.00 -4.43 8.79
N VAL A 76 1.34 -5.30 7.83
CA VAL A 76 0.64 -6.58 7.65
C VAL A 76 0.80 -7.46 8.89
N ILE A 77 2.01 -7.56 9.43
CA ILE A 77 2.32 -8.38 10.61
C ILE A 77 1.53 -7.89 11.85
N ILE A 78 1.26 -6.59 11.96
CA ILE A 78 0.55 -6.02 13.11
C ILE A 78 -0.96 -5.95 12.84
N ALA A 79 -1.38 -5.35 11.73
CA ALA A 79 -2.78 -5.02 11.49
C ALA A 79 -3.64 -6.24 11.19
N VAL A 80 -3.13 -7.25 10.47
CA VAL A 80 -3.92 -8.43 10.15
C VAL A 80 -4.24 -9.26 11.39
N PRO A 81 -3.27 -9.65 12.26
CA PRO A 81 -3.58 -10.38 13.47
C PRO A 81 -4.48 -9.59 14.43
N ILE A 82 -4.23 -8.28 14.61
CA ILE A 82 -5.08 -7.43 15.45
C ILE A 82 -6.49 -7.34 14.86
N GLY A 83 -6.62 -7.15 13.55
CA GLY A 83 -7.91 -7.11 12.84
C GLY A 83 -8.70 -8.41 13.03
N ILE A 84 -8.05 -9.57 12.93
CA ILE A 84 -8.66 -10.87 13.22
C ILE A 84 -9.15 -10.95 14.67
N LEU A 85 -8.34 -10.50 15.62
CA LEU A 85 -8.69 -10.53 17.03
C LEU A 85 -9.91 -9.65 17.32
N VAL A 86 -9.89 -8.39 16.88
CA VAL A 86 -10.94 -7.41 17.21
C VAL A 86 -12.23 -7.57 16.38
N SER A 87 -12.19 -8.34 15.28
CA SER A 87 -13.40 -8.72 14.53
C SER A 87 -14.29 -9.70 15.32
N ARG A 88 -13.76 -10.31 16.41
CA ARG A 88 -14.51 -11.25 17.23
C ARG A 88 -15.48 -10.51 18.19
N ARG A 89 -16.65 -11.13 18.44
CA ARG A 89 -17.76 -10.55 19.26
C ARG A 89 -17.35 -10.09 20.67
N GLY A 90 -16.21 -10.57 21.18
CA GLY A 90 -15.73 -10.25 22.53
C GLY A 90 -15.06 -8.88 22.68
N PHE A 91 -14.74 -8.17 21.60
CA PHE A 91 -13.88 -6.98 21.64
C PHE A 91 -14.45 -5.70 20.97
N PRO A 92 -15.76 -5.38 21.08
CA PRO A 92 -16.33 -4.24 20.34
C PRO A 92 -15.73 -2.90 20.75
N ARG A 93 -15.48 -2.69 22.05
CA ARG A 93 -14.88 -1.46 22.57
C ARG A 93 -13.43 -1.29 22.13
N LEU A 94 -12.64 -2.38 22.13
CA LEU A 94 -11.25 -2.38 21.66
C LEU A 94 -11.19 -2.09 20.15
N LYS A 95 -12.08 -2.69 19.36
CA LYS A 95 -12.22 -2.41 17.93
C LYS A 95 -12.43 -0.92 17.68
N THR A 96 -13.41 -0.31 18.33
CA THR A 96 -13.70 1.13 18.18
C THR A 96 -12.51 1.98 18.62
N ALA A 97 -11.95 1.72 19.80
CA ALA A 97 -10.82 2.48 20.31
C ALA A 97 -9.58 2.42 19.38
N LEU A 98 -9.27 1.24 18.83
CA LEU A 98 -8.15 1.10 17.87
C LEU A 98 -8.41 1.84 16.56
N VAL A 99 -9.61 1.72 16.00
CA VAL A 99 -9.98 2.41 14.76
C VAL A 99 -9.95 3.92 14.95
N ASP A 100 -10.47 4.43 16.06
CA ASP A 100 -10.48 5.86 16.37
C ASP A 100 -9.06 6.38 16.63
N PHE A 101 -8.25 5.66 17.41
CA PHE A 101 -6.85 6.02 17.67
C PHE A 101 -6.03 6.10 16.38
N LEU A 102 -6.12 5.08 15.53
CA LEU A 102 -5.41 5.07 14.25
C LEU A 102 -5.98 6.13 13.27
N GLY A 103 -7.29 6.43 13.38
CA GLY A 103 -7.91 7.52 12.65
C GLY A 103 -7.33 8.88 13.02
N LEU A 104 -7.11 9.12 14.33
CA LEU A 104 -6.43 10.32 14.82
C LEU A 104 -4.97 10.37 14.35
N ALA A 105 -4.26 9.24 14.36
CA ALA A 105 -2.89 9.18 13.83
C ALA A 105 -2.81 9.54 12.34
N GLN A 106 -3.78 9.12 11.54
CA GLN A 106 -3.88 9.49 10.12
C GLN A 106 -4.33 10.94 9.88
N ALA A 107 -5.00 11.57 10.84
CA ALA A 107 -5.37 12.98 10.77
C ALA A 107 -4.14 13.91 10.93
N LEU A 108 -3.06 13.42 11.54
CA LEU A 108 -1.80 14.15 11.59
C LEU A 108 -1.19 14.22 10.19
N PRO A 109 -0.57 15.36 9.80
CA PRO A 109 0.24 15.39 8.60
C PRO A 109 1.35 14.33 8.69
N ALA A 110 1.55 13.55 7.61
CA ALA A 110 2.59 12.50 7.59
C ALA A 110 3.98 13.01 7.98
N TYR A 111 4.32 14.20 7.51
CA TYR A 111 5.53 14.91 7.91
C TYR A 111 5.63 15.08 9.44
N GLY A 112 4.55 15.55 10.07
CA GLY A 112 4.50 15.73 11.52
C GLY A 112 4.70 14.41 12.28
N LEU A 113 4.13 13.31 11.78
CA LEU A 113 4.30 12.00 12.38
C LEU A 113 5.76 11.53 12.30
N ILE A 114 6.42 11.70 11.14
CA ILE A 114 7.85 11.37 10.98
C ILE A 114 8.70 12.17 11.97
N VAL A 115 8.42 13.48 12.14
CA VAL A 115 9.15 14.34 13.09
C VAL A 115 8.91 13.92 14.55
N ILE A 116 7.70 13.52 14.90
CA ILE A 116 7.40 12.98 16.24
C ILE A 116 8.26 11.74 16.50
N PHE A 117 8.27 10.78 15.58
CA PHE A 117 9.11 9.59 15.74
C PHE A 117 10.60 9.92 15.82
N PHE A 118 11.04 10.88 15.00
CA PHE A 118 12.43 11.37 15.06
C PHE A 118 12.82 11.89 16.44
N THR A 119 11.92 12.59 17.13
CA THR A 119 12.19 13.14 18.48
C THR A 119 12.51 12.04 19.48
N PHE A 120 11.91 10.84 19.34
CA PHE A 120 12.11 9.72 20.27
C PHE A 120 13.15 8.71 19.80
N MET A 121 13.31 8.52 18.49
CA MET A 121 14.13 7.44 17.90
C MET A 121 15.39 7.96 17.19
N GLY A 122 15.50 9.28 16.98
CA GLY A 122 16.63 9.88 16.25
C GLY A 122 16.50 9.70 14.73
N THR A 123 17.64 9.93 14.04
CA THR A 123 17.74 9.85 12.58
C THR A 123 17.79 8.39 12.09
N GLY A 124 17.31 8.16 10.86
CA GLY A 124 17.57 6.91 10.15
C GLY A 124 16.34 6.22 9.60
N LEU A 125 16.59 5.16 8.84
CA LEU A 125 15.60 4.35 8.16
C LEU A 125 14.55 3.75 9.11
N THR A 126 14.96 3.29 10.29
CA THR A 126 14.09 2.65 11.28
C THR A 126 12.98 3.61 11.76
N THR A 127 13.33 4.86 12.04
CA THR A 127 12.40 5.92 12.45
C THR A 127 11.30 6.11 11.40
N VAL A 128 11.70 6.17 10.13
CA VAL A 128 10.76 6.32 9.01
C VAL A 128 9.86 5.10 8.89
N VAL A 129 10.41 3.88 8.99
CA VAL A 129 9.63 2.64 8.90
C VAL A 129 8.51 2.59 9.93
N TYR A 130 8.78 2.94 11.19
CA TYR A 130 7.75 2.96 12.23
C TYR A 130 6.71 4.06 12.02
N ALA A 131 7.13 5.26 11.61
CA ALA A 131 6.21 6.36 11.33
C ALA A 131 5.25 6.02 10.17
N LEU A 132 5.80 5.50 9.06
CA LEU A 132 5.02 5.07 7.90
C LEU A 132 4.10 3.89 8.23
N ALA A 133 4.61 2.93 9.03
CA ALA A 133 3.79 1.80 9.47
C ALA A 133 2.60 2.27 10.29
N LEU A 134 2.79 3.14 11.29
CA LEU A 134 1.68 3.67 12.08
C LEU A 134 0.66 4.41 11.21
N PHE A 135 1.12 5.22 10.26
CA PHE A 135 0.24 5.96 9.36
C PHE A 135 -0.62 5.04 8.48
N SER A 136 -0.06 3.95 7.98
CA SER A 136 -0.75 3.04 7.06
C SER A 136 -1.41 1.82 7.73
N LEU A 137 -1.38 1.71 9.06
CA LEU A 137 -2.03 0.64 9.83
C LEU A 137 -3.55 0.61 9.64
N LEU A 138 -4.19 1.78 9.65
CA LEU A 138 -5.65 1.88 9.63
C LEU A 138 -6.31 1.24 8.41
N PRO A 139 -5.87 1.48 7.17
CA PRO A 139 -6.46 0.84 5.98
C PRO A 139 -6.45 -0.69 6.08
N VAL A 140 -5.33 -1.29 6.51
CA VAL A 140 -5.22 -2.75 6.62
C VAL A 140 -6.07 -3.27 7.75
N LEU A 141 -6.07 -2.61 8.92
CA LEU A 141 -6.90 -2.99 10.05
C LEU A 141 -8.39 -2.96 9.69
N ARG A 142 -8.87 -1.85 9.11
CA ARG A 142 -10.27 -1.70 8.70
C ARG A 142 -10.69 -2.75 7.69
N ASN A 143 -9.88 -2.96 6.65
CA ASN A 143 -10.19 -3.93 5.62
C ASN A 143 -10.13 -5.37 6.15
N THR A 144 -9.25 -5.68 7.10
CA THR A 144 -9.24 -7.00 7.76
C THR A 144 -10.53 -7.21 8.57
N ILE A 145 -10.94 -6.23 9.35
CA ILE A 145 -12.18 -6.30 10.14
C ILE A 145 -13.40 -6.47 9.21
N VAL A 146 -13.52 -5.58 8.22
CA VAL A 146 -14.66 -5.57 7.28
C VAL A 146 -14.70 -6.86 6.47
N GLY A 147 -13.55 -7.33 5.96
CA GLY A 147 -13.48 -8.56 5.18
C GLY A 147 -13.95 -9.78 5.96
N LEU A 148 -13.61 -9.87 7.25
CA LEU A 148 -14.05 -10.97 8.11
C LEU A 148 -15.52 -10.83 8.54
N GLU A 149 -16.02 -9.60 8.76
CA GLU A 149 -17.40 -9.35 9.15
C GLU A 149 -18.41 -9.52 7.99
N GLN A 150 -17.95 -9.41 6.74
CA GLN A 150 -18.76 -9.61 5.54
C GLN A 150 -18.95 -11.07 5.15
N VAL A 151 -18.22 -12.02 5.77
CA VAL A 151 -18.41 -13.45 5.50
C VAL A 151 -19.82 -13.87 5.94
N ASP A 152 -20.54 -14.53 5.02
CA ASP A 152 -21.92 -14.97 5.27
C ASP A 152 -21.96 -15.95 6.45
N LYS A 153 -22.82 -15.65 7.41
CA LYS A 153 -23.03 -16.48 8.60
C LYS A 153 -23.50 -17.88 8.25
N SER A 154 -24.26 -18.04 7.19
CA SER A 154 -24.73 -19.35 6.73
C SER A 154 -23.58 -20.27 6.34
N VAL A 155 -22.52 -19.72 5.70
CA VAL A 155 -21.31 -20.46 5.34
C VAL A 155 -20.51 -20.83 6.59
N ILE A 156 -20.42 -19.91 7.57
CA ILE A 156 -19.78 -20.17 8.86
C ILE A 156 -20.52 -21.27 9.62
N ASP A 157 -21.85 -21.22 9.66
CA ASP A 157 -22.69 -22.19 10.38
C ASP A 157 -22.66 -23.55 9.69
N ALA A 158 -22.63 -23.60 8.35
CA ALA A 158 -22.42 -24.85 7.61
C ALA A 158 -21.06 -25.50 7.95
N GLY A 159 -19.99 -24.70 8.01
CA GLY A 159 -18.67 -25.21 8.43
C GLY A 159 -18.69 -25.80 9.85
N ARG A 160 -19.39 -25.14 10.78
CA ARG A 160 -19.58 -25.65 12.16
C ARG A 160 -20.43 -26.93 12.17
N GLY A 161 -21.48 -26.99 11.35
CA GLY A 161 -22.31 -28.17 11.21
C GLY A 161 -21.55 -29.38 10.69
N MET A 162 -20.50 -29.17 9.87
CA MET A 162 -19.56 -30.20 9.41
C MET A 162 -18.50 -30.59 10.48
N GLY A 163 -18.56 -30.02 11.68
CA GLY A 163 -17.63 -30.35 12.78
C GLY A 163 -16.35 -29.51 12.82
N TYR A 164 -16.24 -28.45 12.04
CA TYR A 164 -15.06 -27.59 12.09
C TYR A 164 -14.98 -26.82 13.42
N THR A 165 -13.79 -26.82 14.02
CA THR A 165 -13.47 -26.00 15.18
C THR A 165 -13.47 -24.51 14.79
N LYS A 166 -13.54 -23.60 15.77
CA LYS A 166 -13.48 -22.13 15.52
C LYS A 166 -12.25 -21.73 14.71
N LEU A 167 -11.09 -22.32 14.96
CA LEU A 167 -9.84 -22.05 14.26
C LEU A 167 -9.88 -22.60 12.81
N GLN A 168 -10.44 -23.78 12.61
CA GLN A 168 -10.62 -24.35 11.26
C GLN A 168 -11.58 -23.52 10.42
N VAL A 169 -12.68 -23.02 11.01
CA VAL A 169 -13.60 -22.10 10.34
C VAL A 169 -12.86 -20.80 9.94
N LEU A 170 -12.07 -20.24 10.85
CA LEU A 170 -11.28 -19.04 10.55
C LEU A 170 -10.32 -19.27 9.37
N ILE A 171 -9.50 -20.33 9.44
CA ILE A 171 -8.42 -20.55 8.45
C ILE A 171 -8.97 -21.02 7.10
N ASN A 172 -9.96 -21.93 7.12
CA ASN A 172 -10.43 -22.61 5.91
C ASN A 172 -11.63 -21.93 5.25
N ILE A 173 -12.36 -21.05 5.96
CA ILE A 173 -13.57 -20.41 5.46
C ILE A 173 -13.45 -18.89 5.51
N GLU A 174 -13.33 -18.30 6.71
CA GLU A 174 -13.41 -16.85 6.88
C GLU A 174 -12.23 -16.12 6.21
N LEU A 175 -10.98 -16.54 6.47
CA LEU A 175 -9.80 -15.88 5.90
C LEU A 175 -9.76 -15.98 4.36
N PRO A 176 -9.94 -17.15 3.73
CA PRO A 176 -9.97 -17.22 2.27
C PRO A 176 -11.03 -16.31 1.64
N LEU A 177 -12.22 -16.24 2.23
CA LEU A 177 -13.31 -15.37 1.76
C LEU A 177 -13.02 -13.88 2.00
N ALA A 178 -12.28 -13.54 3.06
CA ALA A 178 -11.90 -12.17 3.40
C ALA A 178 -10.67 -11.66 2.61
N VAL A 179 -9.83 -12.56 2.04
CA VAL A 179 -8.58 -12.21 1.33
C VAL A 179 -8.76 -11.06 0.34
N PRO A 180 -9.78 -11.02 -0.53
CA PRO A 180 -9.91 -9.93 -1.51
C PRO A 180 -10.02 -8.55 -0.85
N VAL A 181 -10.73 -8.45 0.27
CA VAL A 181 -10.93 -7.19 1.01
C VAL A 181 -9.68 -6.83 1.81
N ILE A 182 -9.04 -7.82 2.46
CA ILE A 182 -7.77 -7.62 3.18
C ILE A 182 -6.70 -7.12 2.21
N MET A 183 -6.57 -7.75 1.05
CA MET A 183 -5.60 -7.36 0.03
C MET A 183 -5.82 -5.94 -0.50
N ALA A 184 -7.07 -5.48 -0.59
CA ALA A 184 -7.36 -4.09 -0.94
C ALA A 184 -6.79 -3.11 0.11
N GLY A 185 -6.88 -3.44 1.40
CA GLY A 185 -6.25 -2.66 2.47
C GLY A 185 -4.73 -2.67 2.40
N ILE A 186 -4.13 -3.84 2.15
CA ILE A 186 -2.68 -3.99 1.99
C ILE A 186 -2.18 -3.19 0.78
N ARG A 187 -2.86 -3.26 -0.37
CA ARG A 187 -2.58 -2.45 -1.56
C ARG A 187 -2.54 -0.96 -1.21
N THR A 188 -3.57 -0.48 -0.51
CA THR A 188 -3.64 0.92 -0.07
C THR A 188 -2.44 1.30 0.81
N ALA A 189 -2.08 0.45 1.77
CA ALA A 189 -0.93 0.69 2.66
C ALA A 189 0.40 0.73 1.90
N ILE A 190 0.61 -0.17 0.94
CA ILE A 190 1.83 -0.20 0.11
C ILE A 190 1.97 1.11 -0.68
N VAL A 191 0.91 1.54 -1.35
CA VAL A 191 0.92 2.79 -2.15
C VAL A 191 1.20 4.00 -1.27
N ILE A 192 0.55 4.09 -0.10
CA ILE A 192 0.78 5.14 0.88
C ILE A 192 2.25 5.13 1.31
N ASN A 193 2.79 3.99 1.71
CA ASN A 193 4.16 3.86 2.23
C ASN A 193 5.22 4.21 1.18
N ILE A 194 5.06 3.76 -0.06
CA ILE A 194 5.98 4.11 -1.17
C ILE A 194 5.92 5.62 -1.46
N GLY A 195 4.73 6.19 -1.56
CA GLY A 195 4.58 7.63 -1.82
C GLY A 195 5.15 8.50 -0.70
N MET A 196 4.90 8.11 0.55
CA MET A 196 5.38 8.84 1.73
C MET A 196 6.85 8.59 2.06
N ALA A 197 7.45 7.51 1.55
CA ALA A 197 8.90 7.30 1.67
C ALA A 197 9.71 8.43 1.03
N ALA A 198 9.11 9.22 0.12
CA ALA A 198 9.71 10.45 -0.37
C ALA A 198 9.97 11.51 0.72
N LEU A 199 9.34 11.41 1.90
CA LEU A 199 9.59 12.30 3.03
C LEU A 199 10.72 11.82 3.97
N ALA A 200 11.27 10.64 3.72
CA ALA A 200 12.27 10.00 4.58
C ALA A 200 13.56 10.82 4.70
N PHE A 201 13.91 11.60 3.66
CA PHE A 201 15.10 12.47 3.66
C PHE A 201 15.12 13.45 4.83
N LEU A 202 13.95 13.86 5.34
CA LEU A 202 13.82 14.84 6.42
C LEU A 202 14.50 14.41 7.72
N VAL A 203 14.58 13.10 7.94
CA VAL A 203 15.17 12.51 9.14
C VAL A 203 16.35 11.58 8.81
N GLY A 204 16.98 11.79 7.66
CA GLY A 204 18.15 11.00 7.24
C GLY A 204 17.81 9.56 6.82
N GLY A 205 16.56 9.29 6.44
CA GLY A 205 16.12 7.98 5.98
C GLY A 205 16.42 7.71 4.49
N GLY A 206 16.90 8.71 3.76
CA GLY A 206 17.23 8.58 2.33
C GLY A 206 15.99 8.58 1.42
N GLY A 207 16.15 7.98 0.23
CA GLY A 207 15.08 7.77 -0.74
C GLY A 207 14.98 8.85 -1.81
N LEU A 208 14.11 8.61 -2.81
CA LEU A 208 13.91 9.50 -3.97
C LEU A 208 13.52 10.95 -3.60
N GLY A 209 13.05 11.17 -2.38
CA GLY A 209 12.80 12.51 -1.86
C GLY A 209 14.07 13.37 -1.73
N GLU A 210 15.25 12.78 -1.64
CA GLU A 210 16.53 13.53 -1.65
C GLU A 210 16.73 14.26 -2.97
N THR A 211 16.38 13.65 -4.10
CA THR A 211 16.43 14.29 -5.43
C THR A 211 15.54 15.52 -5.46
N ILE A 212 14.28 15.39 -4.97
CA ILE A 212 13.34 16.50 -4.90
C ILE A 212 13.88 17.63 -4.00
N ASN A 213 14.37 17.27 -2.81
CA ASN A 213 14.91 18.22 -1.84
C ASN A 213 16.17 18.94 -2.36
N SER A 214 17.08 18.20 -3.00
CA SER A 214 18.28 18.79 -3.61
C SER A 214 17.91 19.76 -4.72
N GLY A 215 16.94 19.40 -5.56
CA GLY A 215 16.36 20.29 -6.57
C GLY A 215 15.76 21.56 -5.96
N LEU A 216 15.00 21.44 -4.86
CA LEU A 216 14.42 22.57 -4.14
C LEU A 216 15.50 23.49 -3.56
N LYS A 217 16.48 22.95 -2.86
CA LYS A 217 17.58 23.71 -2.22
C LYS A 217 18.44 24.45 -3.24
N LEU A 218 18.68 23.85 -4.38
CA LEU A 218 19.53 24.40 -5.44
C LEU A 218 18.76 25.12 -6.53
N ASN A 219 17.43 25.25 -6.37
CA ASN A 219 16.51 25.87 -7.33
C ASN A 219 16.61 25.25 -8.74
N ARG A 220 16.63 23.89 -8.80
CA ARG A 220 16.74 23.12 -10.03
C ARG A 220 15.39 22.46 -10.40
N GLY A 221 14.56 23.20 -11.15
CA GLY A 221 13.22 22.75 -11.55
C GLY A 221 13.18 21.36 -12.19
N PRO A 222 14.05 21.01 -13.15
CA PRO A 222 14.10 19.70 -13.76
C PRO A 222 14.32 18.57 -12.75
N ALA A 223 15.23 18.73 -11.77
CA ALA A 223 15.49 17.74 -10.73
C ALA A 223 14.26 17.52 -9.83
N ILE A 224 13.54 18.60 -9.46
CA ILE A 224 12.31 18.52 -8.68
C ILE A 224 11.26 17.72 -9.44
N PHE A 225 11.02 18.08 -10.71
CA PHE A 225 9.99 17.47 -11.52
C PHE A 225 10.28 15.97 -11.78
N ILE A 226 11.50 15.65 -12.21
CA ILE A 226 11.92 14.27 -12.50
C ILE A 226 11.88 13.43 -11.21
N GLY A 227 12.34 13.97 -10.09
CA GLY A 227 12.26 13.29 -8.79
C GLY A 227 10.81 12.96 -8.38
N ALA A 228 9.89 13.92 -8.54
CA ALA A 228 8.49 13.71 -8.26
C ALA A 228 7.84 12.66 -9.19
N VAL A 229 8.16 12.71 -10.49
CA VAL A 229 7.71 11.73 -11.47
C VAL A 229 8.22 10.33 -11.12
N MET A 230 9.48 10.18 -10.72
CA MET A 230 10.02 8.88 -10.31
C MET A 230 9.29 8.30 -9.09
N VAL A 231 8.99 9.10 -8.08
CA VAL A 231 8.20 8.67 -6.91
C VAL A 231 6.80 8.23 -7.34
N ALA A 232 6.14 9.01 -8.20
CA ALA A 232 4.80 8.69 -8.69
C ALA A 232 4.79 7.39 -9.50
N ILE A 233 5.72 7.20 -10.43
CA ILE A 233 5.86 5.97 -11.21
C ILE A 233 6.11 4.78 -10.30
N LEU A 234 7.00 4.92 -9.31
CA LEU A 234 7.29 3.83 -8.37
C LEU A 234 6.03 3.42 -7.59
N ALA A 235 5.27 4.39 -7.06
CA ALA A 235 4.02 4.12 -6.37
C ALA A 235 3.01 3.40 -7.28
N MET A 236 2.90 3.81 -8.55
CA MET A 236 2.01 3.19 -9.52
C MET A 236 2.45 1.76 -9.91
N VAL A 237 3.75 1.51 -10.01
CA VAL A 237 4.29 0.16 -10.25
C VAL A 237 3.91 -0.75 -9.08
N PHE A 238 4.08 -0.31 -7.85
CA PHE A 238 3.70 -1.09 -6.67
C PHE A 238 2.18 -1.25 -6.53
N ASP A 239 1.40 -0.25 -6.91
CA ASP A 239 -0.06 -0.37 -7.01
C ASP A 239 -0.47 -1.47 -7.99
N PHE A 240 0.11 -1.44 -9.21
CA PHE A 240 -0.15 -2.44 -10.24
C PHE A 240 0.26 -3.86 -9.81
N LEU A 241 1.46 -4.01 -9.21
CA LEU A 241 1.92 -5.31 -8.70
C LEU A 241 1.01 -5.82 -7.58
N SER A 242 0.53 -4.94 -6.71
CA SER A 242 -0.40 -5.28 -5.63
C SER A 242 -1.78 -5.67 -6.18
N ALA A 243 -2.28 -4.98 -7.22
CA ALA A 243 -3.51 -5.35 -7.92
C ALA A 243 -3.41 -6.74 -8.58
N LEU A 244 -2.25 -7.02 -9.18
CA LEU A 244 -1.96 -8.33 -9.77
C LEU A 244 -1.92 -9.42 -8.70
N ALA A 245 -1.24 -9.19 -7.58
CA ALA A 245 -1.21 -10.11 -6.44
C ALA A 245 -2.62 -10.38 -5.89
N GLN A 246 -3.44 -9.33 -5.73
CA GLN A 246 -4.83 -9.46 -5.29
C GLN A 246 -5.64 -10.36 -6.24
N LYS A 247 -5.46 -10.20 -7.56
CA LYS A 247 -6.15 -11.02 -8.56
C LYS A 247 -5.78 -12.51 -8.46
N TYR A 248 -4.51 -12.82 -8.23
CA TYR A 248 -4.04 -14.21 -8.13
C TYR A 248 -4.38 -14.85 -6.78
N LEU A 249 -4.45 -14.08 -5.70
CA LEU A 249 -4.78 -14.55 -4.36
C LEU A 249 -6.30 -14.69 -4.14
N LYS A 250 -7.13 -14.17 -5.04
CA LYS A 250 -8.58 -14.34 -4.97
C LYS A 250 -8.95 -15.82 -5.17
N PRO A 251 -9.70 -16.44 -4.24
CA PRO A 251 -10.14 -17.82 -4.38
C PRO A 251 -10.96 -18.02 -5.67
N LYS A 252 -10.74 -19.14 -6.36
CA LYS A 252 -11.52 -19.49 -7.55
C LYS A 252 -12.94 -19.84 -7.11
N GLY A 253 -13.92 -19.09 -7.58
CA GLY A 253 -15.36 -19.37 -7.32
C GLY A 253 -16.10 -18.25 -6.57
N ILE A 254 -15.44 -17.16 -6.26
CA ILE A 254 -16.04 -15.97 -5.65
C ILE A 254 -16.03 -14.80 -6.64
#